data_ab0b2750d9964c47c73b598f2d1b717b
#
_entry.id   ab0b2750d9964c47c73b598f2d1b717b
#
_cell.length_a   1.000
_cell.length_b   1.000
_cell.length_c   1.000
_cell.angle_alpha   90.00
_cell.angle_beta   90.00
_cell.angle_gamma   90.00
#
_symmetry.space_group_name_H-M   'P 1'
#
loop_
_entity.id
_entity.type
_entity.pdbx_description
1 polymer ?
#
loop_
_entity_poly.entity_id
_entity_poly.type
_entity_poly.pdbx_seq_one_letter_code
_entity_poly.pdbx_strand_id
1 'polypeptide(L)'
;MLQLNHVRKHFGELAAVDDVSLQIHEGEIVGLVGENGAGKTTLMRIAAGELAADVGTLRVDGPIGFVHQHFMLVNEFTVAENLELVIRGDAESIIRDNGIAMTGVSRRISELSIGEKSKVELIKALANHPRVLILDEPTSVLTPPETEELFDVVRRLAAGGAAVIFISHKIPEVLAVATRTVVMRAGRIVAEGTNMTGHELAHAMVDVSVGQAILPARVQTGLSAPHRAPVRVDNLHVLAGEIVAIIGVAGNGQTELVAKLRDKFPDAAHIPEDRTRDGVIADMTIAENIGLRAARWRPREAAQRAAGLIERYGIRARSPQQLAGSLSGGNQQKMILARELERNPEIVVAAEPTHGLDIEATRFVHQQLRDAARRGAAILLVTSDLDEAFALADAIHVIYRGRLSDRLTPAEAADRAARLMAGVA
;
A
#
# COMPACT_ATOMS: atom_id res chain seq x y z
N MET A 1 27.23 11.94 -2.00
CA MET A 1 27.50 10.51 -2.32
C MET A 1 27.18 9.66 -1.09
N LEU A 2 26.52 8.51 -1.28
CA LEU A 2 26.24 7.52 -0.22
C LEU A 2 26.95 6.22 -0.59
N GLN A 3 27.62 5.58 0.37
CA GLN A 3 28.27 4.28 0.19
C GLN A 3 28.03 3.39 1.40
N LEU A 4 27.46 2.23 1.15
CA LEU A 4 27.25 1.13 2.08
C LEU A 4 28.15 -0.04 1.64
N ASN A 5 28.93 -0.61 2.56
CA ASN A 5 29.81 -1.74 2.25
C ASN A 5 29.56 -2.86 3.25
N HIS A 6 29.15 -4.02 2.73
CA HIS A 6 28.94 -5.26 3.49
C HIS A 6 28.08 -5.08 4.75
N VAL A 7 26.99 -4.28 4.62
CA VAL A 7 26.10 -3.97 5.73
C VAL A 7 25.25 -5.17 6.09
N ARG A 8 25.20 -5.48 7.39
CA ARG A 8 24.34 -6.51 7.99
C ARG A 8 23.57 -5.95 9.16
N LYS A 9 22.31 -6.40 9.30
CA LYS A 9 21.43 -6.07 10.42
C LYS A 9 20.52 -7.23 10.77
N HIS A 10 20.55 -7.66 12.03
CA HIS A 10 19.69 -8.71 12.56
C HIS A 10 18.74 -8.16 13.61
N PHE A 11 17.54 -8.72 13.66
CA PHE A 11 16.58 -8.56 14.76
C PHE A 11 16.25 -9.95 15.31
N GLY A 12 16.96 -10.35 16.36
CA GLY A 12 16.95 -11.73 16.84
C GLY A 12 17.48 -12.69 15.77
N GLU A 13 16.70 -13.68 15.37
CA GLU A 13 17.06 -14.65 14.31
C GLU A 13 16.81 -14.12 12.89
N LEU A 14 16.12 -12.99 12.73
CA LEU A 14 15.79 -12.42 11.42
C LEU A 14 16.95 -11.57 10.90
N ALA A 15 17.56 -11.97 9.79
CA ALA A 15 18.48 -11.13 9.03
C ALA A 15 17.66 -10.15 8.17
N ALA A 16 17.46 -8.93 8.67
CA ALA A 16 16.71 -7.90 7.95
C ALA A 16 17.54 -7.27 6.81
N VAL A 17 18.85 -7.19 6.97
CA VAL A 17 19.84 -6.81 5.93
C VAL A 17 20.99 -7.79 6.03
N ASP A 18 21.35 -8.43 4.93
CA ASP A 18 22.36 -9.46 4.88
C ASP A 18 23.35 -9.23 3.73
N ASP A 19 24.51 -8.70 4.10
CA ASP A 19 25.67 -8.46 3.23
C ASP A 19 25.37 -7.51 2.06
N VAL A 20 24.73 -6.37 2.34
CA VAL A 20 24.38 -5.37 1.32
C VAL A 20 25.51 -4.38 1.13
N SER A 21 25.94 -4.25 -0.13
CA SER A 21 26.82 -3.17 -0.61
C SER A 21 26.07 -2.35 -1.66
N LEU A 22 26.01 -1.04 -1.49
CA LEU A 22 25.30 -0.12 -2.38
C LEU A 22 26.04 1.21 -2.45
N GLN A 23 26.25 1.71 -3.65
CA GLN A 23 26.82 3.01 -3.89
C GLN A 23 25.86 3.87 -4.71
N ILE A 24 25.69 5.15 -4.31
CA ILE A 24 24.80 6.10 -4.99
C ILE A 24 25.59 7.38 -5.25
N HIS A 25 25.55 7.81 -6.49
CA HIS A 25 26.32 8.94 -6.98
C HIS A 25 25.54 10.26 -6.96
N GLU A 26 26.23 11.35 -7.05
CA GLU A 26 25.61 12.69 -7.20
C GLU A 26 24.78 12.74 -8.49
N GLY A 27 23.59 13.31 -8.40
CA GLY A 27 22.67 13.43 -9.53
C GLY A 27 21.96 12.14 -9.91
N GLU A 28 22.17 11.06 -9.18
CA GLU A 28 21.54 9.77 -9.45
C GLU A 28 20.20 9.63 -8.72
N ILE A 29 19.20 9.06 -9.40
CA ILE A 29 17.92 8.64 -8.81
C ILE A 29 17.91 7.12 -8.79
N VAL A 30 18.10 6.52 -7.62
CA VAL A 30 18.05 5.07 -7.43
C VAL A 30 16.66 4.65 -6.99
N GLY A 31 15.98 3.88 -7.82
CA GLY A 31 14.73 3.21 -7.46
C GLY A 31 15.03 1.94 -6.66
N LEU A 32 14.69 1.92 -5.38
CA LEU A 32 14.86 0.74 -4.52
C LEU A 32 13.54 -0.01 -4.42
N VAL A 33 13.46 -1.15 -5.08
CA VAL A 33 12.27 -2.00 -5.14
C VAL A 33 12.43 -3.31 -4.39
N GLY A 34 11.33 -3.95 -4.02
CA GLY A 34 11.30 -5.24 -3.33
C GLY A 34 10.01 -5.42 -2.56
N GLU A 35 9.68 -6.65 -2.21
CA GLU A 35 8.49 -6.97 -1.40
C GLU A 35 8.55 -6.34 0.00
N ASN A 36 7.39 -6.27 0.67
CA ASN A 36 7.34 -5.89 2.07
C ASN A 36 8.13 -6.90 2.91
N GLY A 37 8.99 -6.40 3.81
CA GLY A 37 9.92 -7.25 4.56
C GLY A 37 11.22 -7.57 3.84
N ALA A 38 11.47 -7.08 2.62
CA ALA A 38 12.74 -7.28 1.89
C ALA A 38 13.95 -6.56 2.53
N GLY A 39 13.73 -5.70 3.55
CA GLY A 39 14.80 -5.01 4.26
C GLY A 39 15.06 -3.56 3.78
N LYS A 40 14.28 -3.03 2.83
CA LYS A 40 14.45 -1.69 2.24
C LYS A 40 14.48 -0.57 3.28
N THR A 41 13.41 -0.44 4.06
CA THR A 41 13.30 0.58 5.12
C THR A 41 14.40 0.41 6.18
N THR A 42 14.76 -0.83 6.55
CA THR A 42 15.85 -1.10 7.48
C THR A 42 17.19 -0.60 6.92
N LEU A 43 17.50 -0.91 5.66
CA LEU A 43 18.71 -0.45 4.98
C LEU A 43 18.75 1.08 4.92
N MET A 44 17.63 1.74 4.62
CA MET A 44 17.56 3.19 4.52
C MET A 44 17.66 3.90 5.88
N ARG A 45 17.10 3.32 6.93
CA ARG A 45 17.29 3.82 8.30
C ARG A 45 18.75 3.71 8.76
N ILE A 46 19.47 2.67 8.32
CA ILE A 46 20.92 2.57 8.53
C ILE A 46 21.62 3.66 7.72
N ALA A 47 21.26 3.85 6.45
CA ALA A 47 21.83 4.89 5.59
C ALA A 47 21.61 6.30 6.15
N ALA A 48 20.44 6.55 6.77
CA ALA A 48 20.13 7.83 7.44
C ALA A 48 20.78 8.00 8.81
N GLY A 49 21.45 6.96 9.34
CA GLY A 49 22.05 7.00 10.68
C GLY A 49 21.06 6.84 11.84
N GLU A 50 19.80 6.52 11.55
CA GLU A 50 18.76 6.28 12.57
C GLU A 50 18.89 4.90 13.23
N LEU A 51 19.55 3.97 12.55
CA LEU A 51 19.74 2.61 13.00
C LEU A 51 21.20 2.18 12.79
N ALA A 52 21.83 1.65 13.83
CA ALA A 52 23.18 1.13 13.71
C ALA A 52 23.19 -0.23 12.98
N ALA A 53 24.09 -0.40 12.02
CA ALA A 53 24.40 -1.69 11.44
C ALA A 53 25.12 -2.58 12.47
N ASP A 54 24.94 -3.90 12.37
CA ASP A 54 25.69 -4.84 13.20
C ASP A 54 27.09 -5.09 12.63
N VAL A 55 27.21 -5.05 11.29
CA VAL A 55 28.46 -5.22 10.54
C VAL A 55 28.42 -4.30 9.32
N GLY A 56 29.60 -3.93 8.81
CA GLY A 56 29.75 -3.14 7.61
C GLY A 56 30.11 -1.68 7.89
N THR A 57 30.22 -0.89 6.83
CA THR A 57 30.57 0.53 6.92
C THR A 57 29.59 1.37 6.12
N LEU A 58 29.28 2.54 6.65
CA LEU A 58 28.50 3.59 6.01
C LEU A 58 29.38 4.83 5.82
N ARG A 59 29.36 5.39 4.62
CA ARG A 59 29.91 6.71 4.34
C ARG A 59 28.86 7.56 3.63
N VAL A 60 28.64 8.75 4.15
CA VAL A 60 27.75 9.75 3.56
C VAL A 60 28.48 11.09 3.52
N ASP A 61 28.49 11.73 2.36
CA ASP A 61 29.09 13.03 2.18
C ASP A 61 27.98 14.11 2.19
N GLY A 62 27.71 14.68 3.36
CA GLY A 62 26.77 15.79 3.56
C GLY A 62 25.44 15.41 4.25
N PRO A 63 24.51 16.38 4.37
CA PRO A 63 23.24 16.17 5.04
C PRO A 63 22.33 15.17 4.29
N ILE A 64 21.51 14.43 5.05
CA ILE A 64 20.51 13.52 4.54
C ILE A 64 19.13 14.09 4.86
N GLY A 65 18.23 14.11 3.87
CA GLY A 65 16.80 14.29 4.06
C GLY A 65 16.11 12.93 4.00
N PHE A 66 15.17 12.68 4.91
CA PHE A 66 14.41 11.44 4.92
C PHE A 66 12.91 11.74 5.04
N VAL A 67 12.13 11.28 4.06
CA VAL A 67 10.67 11.23 4.11
C VAL A 67 10.26 9.80 4.44
N HIS A 68 9.70 9.60 5.62
CA HIS A 68 9.27 8.30 6.12
C HIS A 68 7.92 7.89 5.54
N GLN A 69 7.64 6.59 5.50
CA GLN A 69 6.36 6.02 5.08
C GLN A 69 5.17 6.55 5.92
N HIS A 70 5.40 6.80 7.22
CA HIS A 70 4.42 7.43 8.12
C HIS A 70 4.85 8.84 8.44
N PHE A 71 3.92 9.77 8.42
CA PHE A 71 4.20 11.17 8.70
C PHE A 71 4.82 11.37 10.08
N MET A 72 5.97 12.04 10.12
CA MET A 72 6.68 12.44 11.34
C MET A 72 6.32 13.89 11.72
N LEU A 73 5.02 14.23 11.62
CA LEU A 73 4.48 15.56 11.92
C LEU A 73 3.76 15.56 13.27
N VAL A 74 3.88 16.67 13.99
CA VAL A 74 3.12 16.93 15.22
C VAL A 74 1.77 17.53 14.82
N ASN A 75 0.70 16.78 14.99
CA ASN A 75 -0.65 17.14 14.52
C ASN A 75 -1.21 18.43 15.14
N GLU A 76 -0.85 18.71 16.38
CA GLU A 76 -1.29 19.89 17.16
C GLU A 76 -0.56 21.17 16.74
N PHE A 77 0.60 21.04 16.11
CA PHE A 77 1.42 22.14 15.66
C PHE A 77 0.95 22.67 14.30
N THR A 78 1.26 23.92 14.04
CA THR A 78 1.12 24.53 12.72
C THR A 78 2.21 24.00 11.76
N VAL A 79 2.05 24.29 10.46
CA VAL A 79 3.08 24.00 9.46
C VAL A 79 4.39 24.70 9.82
N ALA A 80 4.34 25.99 10.19
CA ALA A 80 5.53 26.75 10.59
C ALA A 80 6.23 26.11 11.77
N GLU A 81 5.52 25.80 12.86
CA GLU A 81 6.08 25.15 14.05
C GLU A 81 6.71 23.77 13.72
N ASN A 82 6.11 22.96 12.83
CA ASN A 82 6.72 21.70 12.41
C ASN A 82 8.01 21.89 11.61
N LEU A 83 8.09 22.93 10.78
CA LEU A 83 9.31 23.26 10.04
C LEU A 83 10.42 23.78 10.98
N GLU A 84 10.06 24.61 11.97
CA GLU A 84 10.98 25.16 12.97
C GLU A 84 11.63 24.07 13.85
N LEU A 85 11.00 22.89 14.00
CA LEU A 85 11.61 21.75 14.71
C LEU A 85 12.94 21.28 14.07
N VAL A 86 13.09 21.47 12.78
CA VAL A 86 14.26 20.96 12.03
C VAL A 86 15.18 22.08 11.53
N ILE A 87 14.69 23.34 11.52
CA ILE A 87 15.45 24.46 10.95
C ILE A 87 15.30 25.71 11.79
N ARG A 88 16.39 26.46 11.91
CA ARG A 88 16.35 27.83 12.41
C ARG A 88 16.16 28.79 11.22
N GLY A 89 14.92 29.18 10.93
CA GLY A 89 14.64 30.11 9.83
C GLY A 89 13.15 30.37 9.64
N ASP A 90 12.81 31.29 8.75
CA ASP A 90 11.43 31.61 8.40
C ASP A 90 10.83 30.53 7.51
N ALA A 91 9.71 29.93 7.97
CA ALA A 91 9.02 28.86 7.28
C ALA A 91 8.58 29.23 5.84
N GLU A 92 8.20 30.50 5.62
CA GLU A 92 7.78 30.97 4.29
C GLU A 92 8.95 31.02 3.30
N SER A 93 10.15 31.40 3.77
CA SER A 93 11.34 31.40 2.92
C SER A 93 11.72 29.96 2.52
N ILE A 94 11.64 29.02 3.44
CA ILE A 94 11.97 27.61 3.19
C ILE A 94 11.02 27.01 2.14
N ILE A 95 9.72 27.24 2.25
CA ILE A 95 8.72 26.79 1.27
C ILE A 95 9.03 27.37 -0.11
N ARG A 96 9.34 28.67 -0.18
CA ARG A 96 9.63 29.38 -1.43
C ARG A 96 10.91 28.84 -2.08
N ASP A 97 11.96 28.63 -1.30
CA ASP A 97 13.27 28.18 -1.79
C ASP A 97 13.23 26.77 -2.35
N ASN A 98 12.34 25.91 -1.81
CA ASN A 98 12.15 24.55 -2.31
C ASN A 98 11.18 24.46 -3.50
N GLY A 99 10.50 25.57 -3.86
CA GLY A 99 9.62 25.61 -5.04
C GLY A 99 8.41 24.66 -4.96
N ILE A 100 7.98 24.31 -3.72
CA ILE A 100 6.81 23.47 -3.47
C ILE A 100 5.65 24.39 -3.10
N ALA A 101 4.61 24.38 -3.93
CA ALA A 101 3.43 25.21 -3.68
C ALA A 101 2.70 24.75 -2.41
N MET A 102 2.68 25.63 -1.41
CA MET A 102 1.95 25.42 -0.17
C MET A 102 1.35 26.74 0.32
N THR A 103 0.11 26.70 0.80
CA THR A 103 -0.60 27.85 1.34
C THR A 103 -0.92 27.66 2.82
N GLY A 104 -0.73 28.72 3.61
CA GLY A 104 -1.18 28.75 5.00
C GLY A 104 -0.25 28.09 6.01
N VAL A 105 0.94 28.64 6.21
CA VAL A 105 1.93 28.15 7.22
C VAL A 105 1.39 28.18 8.66
N SER A 106 0.36 28.97 8.94
CA SER A 106 -0.32 29.05 10.24
C SER A 106 -1.41 28.00 10.46
N ARG A 107 -1.76 27.21 9.42
CA ARG A 107 -2.72 26.11 9.57
C ARG A 107 -2.09 24.97 10.39
N ARG A 108 -2.92 24.33 11.23
CA ARG A 108 -2.48 23.15 11.98
C ARG A 108 -2.39 21.92 11.07
N ILE A 109 -1.45 21.04 11.38
CA ILE A 109 -1.29 19.78 10.63
C ILE A 109 -2.56 18.92 10.65
N SER A 110 -3.32 18.94 11.76
CA SER A 110 -4.60 18.23 11.88
C SER A 110 -5.66 18.68 10.87
N GLU A 111 -5.56 19.90 10.34
CA GLU A 111 -6.50 20.50 9.39
C GLU A 111 -6.09 20.25 7.92
N LEU A 112 -4.92 19.72 7.69
CA LEU A 112 -4.38 19.48 6.37
C LEU A 112 -4.90 18.16 5.78
N SER A 113 -5.13 18.16 4.47
CA SER A 113 -5.31 16.93 3.70
C SER A 113 -4.04 16.07 3.74
N ILE A 114 -4.17 14.80 3.40
CA ILE A 114 -3.04 13.86 3.39
C ILE A 114 -1.96 14.32 2.39
N GLY A 115 -2.35 14.80 1.20
CA GLY A 115 -1.42 15.35 0.22
C GLY A 115 -0.68 16.59 0.72
N GLU A 116 -1.38 17.51 1.44
CA GLU A 116 -0.73 18.66 2.07
C GLU A 116 0.27 18.23 3.15
N LYS A 117 -0.06 17.22 3.97
CA LYS A 117 0.87 16.65 4.97
C LYS A 117 2.12 16.08 4.32
N SER A 118 1.97 15.38 3.19
CA SER A 118 3.10 14.86 2.42
C SER A 118 4.01 15.98 1.91
N LYS A 119 3.42 17.10 1.44
CA LYS A 119 4.18 18.30 1.03
C LYS A 119 4.98 18.89 2.22
N VAL A 120 4.38 18.96 3.42
CA VAL A 120 5.10 19.43 4.64
C VAL A 120 6.28 18.52 4.97
N GLU A 121 6.09 17.19 4.95
CA GLU A 121 7.19 16.24 5.17
C GLU A 121 8.32 16.41 4.15
N LEU A 122 7.97 16.58 2.88
CA LEU A 122 8.94 16.80 1.83
C LEU A 122 9.72 18.11 2.05
N ILE A 123 9.03 19.23 2.33
CA ILE A 123 9.66 20.53 2.62
C ILE A 123 10.60 20.38 3.83
N LYS A 124 10.16 19.70 4.88
CA LYS A 124 10.95 19.44 6.09
C LYS A 124 12.22 18.65 5.78
N ALA A 125 12.13 17.62 4.93
CA ALA A 125 13.29 16.83 4.50
C ALA A 125 14.28 17.63 3.63
N LEU A 126 13.77 18.58 2.83
CA LEU A 126 14.57 19.43 1.94
C LEU A 126 15.19 20.65 2.62
N ALA A 127 14.70 21.02 3.75
CA ALA A 127 14.99 22.26 4.43
C ALA A 127 16.46 22.49 4.78
N ASN A 128 17.22 21.41 4.99
CA ASN A 128 18.67 21.46 5.24
C ASN A 128 19.51 21.25 3.96
N HIS A 129 18.94 21.46 2.77
CA HIS A 129 19.60 21.26 1.48
C HIS A 129 20.36 19.93 1.40
N PRO A 130 19.66 18.79 1.51
CA PRO A 130 20.29 17.48 1.62
C PRO A 130 21.09 17.13 0.37
N ARG A 131 22.28 16.54 0.57
CA ARG A 131 23.06 15.91 -0.50
C ARG A 131 22.49 14.54 -0.89
N VAL A 132 21.81 13.88 0.05
CA VAL A 132 21.11 12.61 -0.15
C VAL A 132 19.66 12.76 0.31
N LEU A 133 18.70 12.48 -0.55
CA LEU A 133 17.28 12.45 -0.21
C LEU A 133 16.75 11.02 -0.28
N ILE A 134 16.18 10.52 0.81
CA ILE A 134 15.54 9.21 0.90
C ILE A 134 14.04 9.42 0.98
N LEU A 135 13.28 8.77 0.09
CA LEU A 135 11.83 8.82 0.03
C LEU A 135 11.28 7.39 0.18
N ASP A 136 10.66 7.08 1.32
CA ASP A 136 10.11 5.76 1.61
C ASP A 136 8.60 5.72 1.35
N GLU A 137 8.21 5.13 0.22
CA GLU A 137 6.83 5.02 -0.30
C GLU A 137 6.08 6.37 -0.35
N PRO A 138 6.67 7.44 -0.91
CA PRO A 138 6.13 8.80 -0.78
C PRO A 138 4.83 9.02 -1.55
N THR A 139 4.48 8.13 -2.47
CA THR A 139 3.31 8.22 -3.35
C THR A 139 2.11 7.41 -2.87
N SER A 140 2.25 6.68 -1.77
CA SER A 140 1.21 5.76 -1.27
C SER A 140 -0.14 6.43 -0.97
N VAL A 141 -0.12 7.74 -0.72
CA VAL A 141 -1.28 8.55 -0.33
C VAL A 141 -1.52 9.75 -1.25
N LEU A 142 -0.78 9.84 -2.36
CA LEU A 142 -0.87 10.95 -3.32
C LEU A 142 -1.80 10.62 -4.48
N THR A 143 -2.46 11.65 -4.99
CA THR A 143 -3.19 11.60 -6.25
C THR A 143 -2.22 11.55 -7.44
N PRO A 144 -2.63 11.05 -8.62
CA PRO A 144 -1.76 11.04 -9.81
C PRO A 144 -1.13 12.41 -10.14
N PRO A 145 -1.85 13.56 -10.11
CA PRO A 145 -1.21 14.86 -10.31
C PRO A 145 -0.16 15.20 -9.25
N GLU A 146 -0.43 14.90 -7.97
CA GLU A 146 0.52 15.15 -6.87
C GLU A 146 1.77 14.25 -7.01
N THR A 147 1.60 13.04 -7.53
CA THR A 147 2.71 12.11 -7.82
C THR A 147 3.62 12.70 -8.89
N GLU A 148 3.07 13.25 -9.98
CA GLU A 148 3.87 13.91 -11.02
C GLU A 148 4.58 15.17 -10.50
N GLU A 149 3.91 15.98 -9.65
CA GLU A 149 4.56 17.10 -8.97
C GLU A 149 5.78 16.64 -8.14
N LEU A 150 5.63 15.53 -7.40
CA LEU A 150 6.73 14.93 -6.64
C LEU A 150 7.87 14.47 -7.56
N PHE A 151 7.56 13.80 -8.67
CA PHE A 151 8.57 13.34 -9.63
C PHE A 151 9.35 14.52 -10.23
N ASP A 152 8.68 15.64 -10.53
CA ASP A 152 9.34 16.86 -11.00
C ASP A 152 10.26 17.48 -9.94
N VAL A 153 9.88 17.44 -8.66
CA VAL A 153 10.75 17.86 -7.55
C VAL A 153 11.99 16.95 -7.48
N VAL A 154 11.79 15.63 -7.52
CA VAL A 154 12.88 14.64 -7.48
C VAL A 154 13.86 14.83 -8.64
N ARG A 155 13.36 15.01 -9.88
CA ARG A 155 14.20 15.25 -11.06
C ARG A 155 15.00 16.55 -10.94
N ARG A 156 14.38 17.63 -10.45
CA ARG A 156 15.08 18.92 -10.23
C ARG A 156 16.18 18.81 -9.19
N LEU A 157 15.95 18.09 -8.10
CA LEU A 157 16.94 17.87 -7.04
C LEU A 157 18.14 17.06 -7.57
N ALA A 158 17.88 16.00 -8.30
CA ALA A 158 18.92 15.20 -8.92
C ALA A 158 19.73 16.01 -9.96
N ALA A 159 19.06 16.81 -10.80
CA ALA A 159 19.72 17.72 -11.73
C ALA A 159 20.58 18.77 -11.00
N GLY A 160 20.24 19.15 -9.77
CA GLY A 160 21.02 19.99 -8.86
C GLY A 160 22.17 19.29 -8.16
N GLY A 161 22.40 18.00 -8.42
CA GLY A 161 23.50 17.19 -7.88
C GLY A 161 23.15 16.39 -6.61
N ALA A 162 21.91 16.44 -6.11
CA ALA A 162 21.51 15.59 -5.00
C ALA A 162 21.39 14.12 -5.45
N ALA A 163 21.83 13.18 -4.60
CA ALA A 163 21.54 11.76 -4.78
C ALA A 163 20.16 11.45 -4.21
N VAL A 164 19.28 10.78 -4.97
CA VAL A 164 17.94 10.46 -4.50
C VAL A 164 17.73 8.96 -4.46
N ILE A 165 17.16 8.47 -3.36
CA ILE A 165 16.70 7.08 -3.22
C ILE A 165 15.18 7.10 -3.14
N PHE A 166 14.55 6.51 -4.14
CA PHE A 166 13.11 6.42 -4.26
C PHE A 166 12.67 4.98 -3.99
N ILE A 167 12.04 4.75 -2.84
CA ILE A 167 11.54 3.43 -2.45
C ILE A 167 10.08 3.34 -2.84
N SER A 168 9.73 2.35 -3.65
CA SER A 168 8.34 2.03 -3.97
C SER A 168 8.22 0.53 -4.29
N HIS A 169 7.05 -0.03 -4.03
CA HIS A 169 6.69 -1.36 -4.53
C HIS A 169 5.95 -1.27 -5.87
N LYS A 170 5.59 -0.07 -6.32
CA LYS A 170 4.91 0.18 -7.59
C LYS A 170 5.94 0.36 -8.72
N ILE A 171 6.13 -0.68 -9.50
CA ILE A 171 7.08 -0.72 -10.60
C ILE A 171 6.92 0.46 -11.58
N PRO A 172 5.69 0.84 -12.02
CA PRO A 172 5.52 1.97 -12.94
C PRO A 172 6.08 3.30 -12.41
N GLU A 173 5.93 3.57 -11.11
CA GLU A 173 6.44 4.79 -10.48
C GLU A 173 7.98 4.83 -10.50
N VAL A 174 8.60 3.71 -10.17
CA VAL A 174 10.06 3.60 -10.19
C VAL A 174 10.61 3.78 -11.59
N LEU A 175 10.00 3.15 -12.60
CA LEU A 175 10.39 3.28 -14.01
C LEU A 175 10.18 4.71 -14.55
N ALA A 176 9.24 5.47 -13.97
CA ALA A 176 8.99 6.85 -14.40
C ALA A 176 10.06 7.83 -13.90
N VAL A 177 10.73 7.54 -12.78
CA VAL A 177 11.61 8.53 -12.12
C VAL A 177 13.04 8.06 -11.95
N ALA A 178 13.31 6.77 -11.79
CA ALA A 178 14.64 6.25 -11.47
C ALA A 178 15.58 6.22 -12.68
N THR A 179 16.84 6.58 -12.49
CA THR A 179 17.92 6.44 -13.47
C THR A 179 18.58 5.06 -13.39
N ARG A 180 18.56 4.44 -12.21
CA ARG A 180 18.98 3.06 -11.94
C ARG A 180 18.05 2.42 -10.94
N THR A 181 17.83 1.13 -11.09
CA THR A 181 16.97 0.36 -10.17
C THR A 181 17.76 -0.70 -9.44
N VAL A 182 17.47 -0.86 -8.15
CA VAL A 182 18.05 -1.87 -7.26
C VAL A 182 16.92 -2.68 -6.66
N VAL A 183 17.00 -4.01 -6.79
CA VAL A 183 15.98 -4.94 -6.29
C VAL A 183 16.49 -5.61 -5.02
N MET A 184 15.76 -5.45 -3.92
CA MET A 184 16.02 -6.16 -2.67
C MET A 184 15.04 -7.31 -2.46
N ARG A 185 15.57 -8.45 -1.98
CA ARG A 185 14.77 -9.61 -1.58
C ARG A 185 15.47 -10.33 -0.42
N ALA A 186 14.70 -10.64 0.65
CA ALA A 186 15.19 -11.35 1.83
C ALA A 186 16.48 -10.74 2.43
N GLY A 187 16.53 -9.40 2.53
CA GLY A 187 17.67 -8.67 3.10
C GLY A 187 18.86 -8.48 2.15
N ARG A 188 18.82 -8.94 0.91
CA ARG A 188 19.94 -8.89 -0.04
C ARG A 188 19.55 -8.13 -1.31
N ILE A 189 20.54 -7.52 -1.97
CA ILE A 189 20.39 -7.04 -3.36
C ILE A 189 20.46 -8.26 -4.27
N VAL A 190 19.42 -8.47 -5.09
CA VAL A 190 19.30 -9.61 -6.00
C VAL A 190 19.43 -9.22 -7.47
N ALA A 191 19.19 -7.96 -7.79
CA ALA A 191 19.40 -7.41 -9.13
C ALA A 191 19.62 -5.90 -9.04
N GLU A 192 20.38 -5.35 -9.97
CA GLU A 192 20.49 -3.91 -10.21
C GLU A 192 20.75 -3.65 -11.69
N GLY A 193 20.31 -2.49 -12.19
CA GLY A 193 20.52 -2.11 -13.57
C GLY A 193 19.95 -0.75 -13.93
N THR A 194 20.49 -0.19 -15.01
CA THR A 194 19.90 0.94 -15.72
C THR A 194 19.00 0.38 -16.82
N ASN A 195 17.82 0.94 -17.04
CA ASN A 195 16.88 0.50 -18.08
C ASN A 195 16.27 -0.91 -17.87
N MET A 196 16.12 -1.36 -16.65
CA MET A 196 15.36 -2.60 -16.39
C MET A 196 13.90 -2.42 -16.80
N THR A 197 13.35 -3.44 -17.44
CA THR A 197 11.93 -3.47 -17.82
C THR A 197 11.05 -3.80 -16.60
N GLY A 198 9.78 -3.42 -16.64
CA GLY A 198 8.83 -3.79 -15.58
C GLY A 198 8.72 -5.30 -15.34
N HIS A 199 8.88 -6.09 -16.41
CA HIS A 199 8.88 -7.56 -16.32
C HIS A 199 10.12 -8.09 -15.59
N GLU A 200 11.32 -7.57 -15.90
CA GLU A 200 12.57 -7.95 -15.21
C GLU A 200 12.53 -7.59 -13.74
N LEU A 201 11.99 -6.40 -13.39
CA LEU A 201 11.80 -5.97 -12.01
C LEU A 201 10.82 -6.90 -11.26
N ALA A 202 9.65 -7.15 -11.85
CA ALA A 202 8.66 -8.04 -11.24
C ALA A 202 9.22 -9.46 -11.04
N HIS A 203 9.98 -9.97 -12.02
CA HIS A 203 10.62 -11.28 -11.92
C HIS A 203 11.71 -11.34 -10.84
N ALA A 204 12.52 -10.29 -10.70
CA ALA A 204 13.56 -10.22 -9.67
C ALA A 204 12.98 -10.05 -8.27
N MET A 205 11.82 -9.37 -8.13
CA MET A 205 11.14 -9.18 -6.85
C MET A 205 10.55 -10.49 -6.29
N VAL A 206 10.08 -11.38 -7.17
CA VAL A 206 9.42 -12.65 -6.78
C VAL A 206 10.40 -13.81 -6.83
N ASP A 207 10.35 -14.72 -5.87
CA ASP A 207 11.12 -15.94 -5.91
C ASP A 207 10.54 -16.91 -6.96
N VAL A 208 11.29 -17.18 -8.04
CA VAL A 208 10.86 -18.02 -9.19
C VAL A 208 10.66 -19.48 -8.80
N SER A 209 11.06 -19.90 -7.59
CA SER A 209 10.78 -21.25 -7.10
C SER A 209 9.30 -21.47 -6.74
N VAL A 210 8.51 -20.39 -6.60
CA VAL A 210 7.05 -20.43 -6.47
C VAL A 210 6.46 -20.23 -7.87
N GLY A 211 6.29 -21.33 -8.56
CA GLY A 211 5.82 -21.56 -9.90
C GLY A 211 5.18 -20.37 -10.66
N GLN A 212 5.53 -20.30 -11.92
CA GLN A 212 4.89 -19.50 -12.97
C GLN A 212 3.36 -19.45 -12.83
N ALA A 213 2.86 -18.57 -12.00
CA ALA A 213 1.47 -18.15 -12.05
C ALA A 213 1.44 -16.86 -12.87
N ILE A 214 1.53 -17.01 -14.20
CA ILE A 214 0.90 -16.12 -15.14
C ILE A 214 -0.43 -15.72 -14.51
N LEU A 215 -0.70 -14.43 -14.35
CA LEU A 215 -2.04 -13.95 -14.06
C LEU A 215 -2.98 -14.71 -14.99
N PRO A 216 -3.85 -15.60 -14.48
CA PRO A 216 -4.68 -16.37 -15.38
C PRO A 216 -5.50 -15.38 -16.19
N ALA A 217 -5.43 -15.55 -17.51
CA ALA A 217 -6.29 -14.84 -18.44
C ALA A 217 -7.71 -14.85 -17.88
N ARG A 218 -8.33 -13.68 -17.91
CA ARG A 218 -9.72 -13.40 -17.60
C ARG A 218 -10.61 -14.63 -17.81
N VAL A 219 -10.92 -15.37 -16.77
CA VAL A 219 -11.94 -16.40 -16.85
C VAL A 219 -13.25 -15.64 -16.70
N GLN A 220 -13.92 -15.39 -17.82
CA GLN A 220 -15.33 -15.03 -17.81
C GLN A 220 -16.04 -16.13 -17.01
N THR A 221 -16.55 -15.77 -15.86
CA THR A 221 -17.36 -16.66 -15.02
C THR A 221 -18.73 -16.85 -15.64
N GLY A 222 -18.76 -17.57 -16.75
CA GLY A 222 -19.99 -18.02 -17.39
C GLY A 222 -20.67 -19.17 -16.62
N LEU A 223 -20.69 -19.09 -15.29
CA LEU A 223 -21.42 -20.03 -14.47
C LEU A 223 -22.76 -19.42 -14.07
N SER A 224 -23.82 -20.01 -14.59
CA SER A 224 -25.21 -19.84 -14.10
C SER A 224 -25.23 -20.24 -12.62
N ALA A 225 -24.91 -19.31 -11.73
CA ALA A 225 -25.15 -19.48 -10.31
C ALA A 225 -26.68 -19.51 -10.07
N PRO A 226 -27.19 -20.33 -9.15
CA PRO A 226 -28.62 -20.39 -8.85
C PRO A 226 -29.10 -18.98 -8.48
N HIS A 227 -30.25 -18.59 -9.01
CA HIS A 227 -30.92 -17.30 -8.97
C HIS A 227 -30.88 -16.59 -7.60
N ARG A 228 -29.75 -15.93 -7.28
CA ARG A 228 -29.67 -15.01 -6.16
C ARG A 228 -30.02 -13.62 -6.67
N ALA A 229 -30.83 -12.88 -5.92
CA ALA A 229 -31.25 -11.54 -6.30
C ALA A 229 -30.05 -10.61 -6.42
N PRO A 230 -29.96 -9.77 -7.45
CA PRO A 230 -28.85 -8.84 -7.61
C PRO A 230 -28.82 -7.84 -6.44
N VAL A 231 -27.60 -7.46 -6.01
CA VAL A 231 -27.42 -6.35 -5.07
C VAL A 231 -27.74 -5.05 -5.80
N ARG A 232 -28.60 -4.23 -5.22
CA ARG A 232 -28.95 -2.90 -5.77
C ARG A 232 -28.82 -1.82 -4.71
N VAL A 233 -28.00 -0.83 -4.99
CA VAL A 233 -27.85 0.38 -4.17
C VAL A 233 -27.71 1.57 -5.11
N ASP A 234 -28.67 2.46 -5.13
CA ASP A 234 -28.75 3.58 -6.08
C ASP A 234 -28.60 3.07 -7.55
N ASN A 235 -27.61 3.58 -8.30
CA ASN A 235 -27.28 3.10 -9.66
C ASN A 235 -26.28 1.92 -9.68
N LEU A 236 -25.89 1.42 -8.50
CA LEU A 236 -24.96 0.30 -8.37
C LEU A 236 -25.74 -1.03 -8.43
N HIS A 237 -25.40 -1.87 -9.39
CA HIS A 237 -25.96 -3.20 -9.57
C HIS A 237 -24.85 -4.24 -9.62
N VAL A 238 -24.92 -5.26 -8.75
CA VAL A 238 -23.97 -6.37 -8.73
C VAL A 238 -24.71 -7.69 -8.76
N LEU A 239 -24.38 -8.51 -9.71
CA LEU A 239 -25.00 -9.84 -9.87
C LEU A 239 -24.28 -10.87 -8.99
N ALA A 240 -24.97 -11.96 -8.68
CA ALA A 240 -24.35 -13.10 -8.01
C ALA A 240 -23.20 -13.66 -8.86
N GLY A 241 -22.04 -13.83 -8.26
CA GLY A 241 -20.82 -14.29 -8.93
C GLY A 241 -20.04 -13.20 -9.67
N GLU A 242 -20.46 -11.94 -9.55
CA GLU A 242 -19.83 -10.82 -10.21
C GLU A 242 -18.95 -10.01 -9.25
N ILE A 243 -17.84 -9.49 -9.77
CA ILE A 243 -16.97 -8.52 -9.08
C ILE A 243 -17.15 -7.16 -9.75
N VAL A 244 -17.72 -6.21 -9.03
CA VAL A 244 -17.85 -4.81 -9.48
C VAL A 244 -16.87 -3.95 -8.69
N ALA A 245 -15.95 -3.31 -9.39
CA ALA A 245 -15.02 -2.37 -8.77
C ALA A 245 -15.59 -0.95 -8.76
N ILE A 246 -15.30 -0.25 -7.67
CA ILE A 246 -15.56 1.18 -7.50
C ILE A 246 -14.21 1.84 -7.29
N ILE A 247 -13.77 2.59 -8.30
CA ILE A 247 -12.47 3.25 -8.30
C ILE A 247 -12.64 4.76 -8.09
N GLY A 248 -11.65 5.38 -7.47
CA GLY A 248 -11.66 6.83 -7.27
C GLY A 248 -10.44 7.29 -6.48
N VAL A 249 -10.13 8.58 -6.57
CA VAL A 249 -9.10 9.19 -5.74
C VAL A 249 -9.58 9.25 -4.30
N ALA A 250 -8.72 8.97 -3.33
CA ALA A 250 -9.03 9.02 -1.91
C ALA A 250 -9.75 10.34 -1.53
N GLY A 251 -10.78 10.24 -0.70
CA GLY A 251 -11.60 11.39 -0.28
C GLY A 251 -12.75 11.78 -1.23
N ASN A 252 -13.02 10.97 -2.26
CA ASN A 252 -14.13 11.21 -3.18
C ASN A 252 -15.46 10.54 -2.78
N GLY A 253 -15.56 10.00 -1.54
CA GLY A 253 -16.79 9.41 -1.02
C GLY A 253 -16.78 7.88 -0.94
N GLN A 254 -15.61 7.24 -1.09
CA GLN A 254 -15.45 5.79 -0.97
C GLN A 254 -15.81 5.30 0.44
N THR A 255 -15.30 5.97 1.48
CA THR A 255 -15.52 5.60 2.88
C THR A 255 -17.00 5.73 3.26
N GLU A 256 -17.67 6.79 2.82
CA GLU A 256 -19.11 7.01 3.02
C GLU A 256 -19.95 5.95 2.28
N LEU A 257 -19.53 5.57 1.08
CA LEU A 257 -20.19 4.51 0.32
C LEU A 257 -20.03 3.16 1.03
N VAL A 258 -18.84 2.82 1.50
CA VAL A 258 -18.59 1.57 2.26
C VAL A 258 -19.43 1.55 3.54
N ALA A 259 -19.52 2.67 4.28
CA ALA A 259 -20.36 2.78 5.47
C ALA A 259 -21.85 2.53 5.12
N LYS A 260 -22.36 3.17 4.07
CA LYS A 260 -23.74 2.98 3.57
C LYS A 260 -24.02 1.53 3.16
N LEU A 261 -23.06 0.88 2.50
CA LEU A 261 -23.17 -0.53 2.11
C LEU A 261 -23.20 -1.44 3.34
N ARG A 262 -22.38 -1.17 4.34
CA ARG A 262 -22.33 -1.93 5.60
C ARG A 262 -23.64 -1.80 6.37
N ASP A 263 -24.20 -0.62 6.46
CA ASP A 263 -25.48 -0.38 7.14
C ASP A 263 -26.66 -1.06 6.41
N LYS A 264 -26.63 -1.07 5.07
CA LYS A 264 -27.66 -1.69 4.26
C LYS A 264 -27.59 -3.21 4.24
N PHE A 265 -26.39 -3.78 4.35
CA PHE A 265 -26.11 -5.21 4.28
C PHE A 265 -25.31 -5.68 5.51
N PRO A 266 -25.91 -5.73 6.72
CA PRO A 266 -25.21 -6.06 7.96
C PRO A 266 -24.62 -7.47 7.97
N ASP A 267 -25.22 -8.39 7.19
CA ASP A 267 -24.76 -9.77 7.05
C ASP A 267 -23.68 -9.96 5.98
N ALA A 268 -23.37 -8.93 5.19
CA ALA A 268 -22.29 -8.99 4.22
C ALA A 268 -20.96 -9.29 4.89
N ALA A 269 -20.08 -9.98 4.16
CA ALA A 269 -18.68 -10.05 4.53
C ALA A 269 -18.04 -8.67 4.33
N HIS A 270 -17.30 -8.22 5.30
CA HIS A 270 -16.64 -6.90 5.25
C HIS A 270 -15.13 -7.02 5.44
N ILE A 271 -14.40 -6.68 4.38
CA ILE A 271 -12.94 -6.55 4.40
C ILE A 271 -12.65 -5.05 4.47
N PRO A 272 -12.23 -4.52 5.64
CA PRO A 272 -12.07 -3.08 5.84
C PRO A 272 -10.77 -2.56 5.23
N GLU A 273 -10.76 -1.26 4.90
CA GLU A 273 -9.58 -0.52 4.45
C GLU A 273 -8.46 -0.51 5.50
N ASP A 274 -8.79 -0.10 6.74
CA ASP A 274 -7.86 -0.16 7.86
C ASP A 274 -8.06 -1.46 8.65
N ARG A 275 -7.26 -2.47 8.30
CA ARG A 275 -7.32 -3.79 8.96
C ARG A 275 -6.97 -3.73 10.43
N THR A 276 -6.10 -2.80 10.85
CA THR A 276 -5.62 -2.71 12.24
C THR A 276 -6.67 -2.07 13.14
N ARG A 277 -7.37 -1.04 12.65
CA ARG A 277 -8.40 -0.32 13.39
C ARG A 277 -9.76 -1.03 13.34
N ASP A 278 -10.16 -1.48 12.14
CA ASP A 278 -11.53 -1.93 11.89
C ASP A 278 -11.62 -3.44 11.61
N GLY A 279 -10.51 -4.11 11.35
CA GLY A 279 -10.47 -5.52 10.94
C GLY A 279 -10.06 -6.49 12.05
N VAL A 280 -9.15 -6.08 12.93
CA VAL A 280 -8.49 -6.95 13.92
C VAL A 280 -8.61 -6.34 15.32
N ILE A 281 -8.96 -7.14 16.32
CA ILE A 281 -8.81 -6.77 17.72
C ILE A 281 -7.46 -7.32 18.18
N ALA A 282 -6.46 -6.44 18.29
CA ALA A 282 -5.06 -6.80 18.48
C ALA A 282 -4.80 -7.62 19.76
N ASP A 283 -5.50 -7.28 20.84
CA ASP A 283 -5.37 -7.91 22.17
C ASP A 283 -6.16 -9.23 22.30
N MET A 284 -6.93 -9.59 21.29
CA MET A 284 -7.60 -10.88 21.20
C MET A 284 -6.75 -11.91 20.46
N THR A 285 -6.95 -13.18 20.79
CA THR A 285 -6.34 -14.31 20.09
C THR A 285 -6.89 -14.43 18.66
N ILE A 286 -6.19 -15.18 17.81
CA ILE A 286 -6.68 -15.53 16.46
C ILE A 286 -8.02 -16.25 16.54
N ALA A 287 -8.20 -17.18 17.50
CA ALA A 287 -9.45 -17.89 17.69
C ALA A 287 -10.63 -16.96 18.05
N GLU A 288 -10.39 -15.98 18.93
CA GLU A 288 -11.38 -14.97 19.30
C GLU A 288 -11.73 -14.07 18.12
N ASN A 289 -10.73 -13.56 17.37
CA ASN A 289 -10.96 -12.76 16.19
C ASN A 289 -11.78 -13.49 15.12
N ILE A 290 -11.49 -14.77 14.86
CA ILE A 290 -12.26 -15.61 13.94
C ILE A 290 -13.67 -15.86 14.47
N GLY A 291 -13.82 -15.93 15.79
CA GLY A 291 -15.10 -16.16 16.47
C GLY A 291 -16.03 -14.95 16.55
N LEU A 292 -15.58 -13.73 16.21
CA LEU A 292 -16.39 -12.49 16.33
C LEU A 292 -17.76 -12.54 15.60
N ARG A 293 -17.85 -13.32 14.55
CA ARG A 293 -19.09 -13.51 13.76
C ARG A 293 -19.91 -14.76 14.16
N ALA A 294 -19.49 -15.48 15.22
CA ALA A 294 -20.21 -16.68 15.66
C ALA A 294 -21.45 -16.28 16.48
N ALA A 295 -22.59 -16.96 16.21
CA ALA A 295 -23.84 -16.72 16.94
C ALA A 295 -23.73 -17.03 18.44
N ARG A 296 -22.84 -17.95 18.80
CA ARG A 296 -22.48 -18.29 20.21
C ARG A 296 -20.99 -18.51 20.32
N TRP A 297 -20.38 -17.92 21.33
CA TRP A 297 -18.98 -18.15 21.68
C TRP A 297 -18.82 -19.47 22.44
N ARG A 298 -18.03 -20.38 21.85
CA ARG A 298 -17.63 -21.67 22.46
C ARG A 298 -16.10 -21.82 22.30
N PRO A 299 -15.31 -21.59 23.35
CA PRO A 299 -13.86 -21.50 23.22
C PRO A 299 -13.17 -22.69 22.54
N ARG A 300 -13.59 -23.94 22.88
CA ARG A 300 -12.99 -25.14 22.29
C ARG A 300 -13.31 -25.27 20.78
N GLU A 301 -14.56 -25.03 20.40
CA GLU A 301 -15.01 -25.09 19.00
C GLU A 301 -14.37 -23.95 18.19
N ALA A 302 -14.25 -22.76 18.78
CA ALA A 302 -13.56 -21.62 18.16
C ALA A 302 -12.08 -21.90 17.91
N ALA A 303 -11.38 -22.52 18.88
CA ALA A 303 -9.97 -22.89 18.71
C ALA A 303 -9.78 -23.97 17.63
N GLN A 304 -10.65 -24.98 17.59
CA GLN A 304 -10.60 -26.02 16.54
C GLN A 304 -10.87 -25.44 15.16
N ARG A 305 -11.91 -24.60 15.02
CA ARG A 305 -12.22 -23.90 13.77
C ARG A 305 -11.06 -23.00 13.32
N ALA A 306 -10.48 -22.23 14.25
CA ALA A 306 -9.34 -21.38 13.96
C ALA A 306 -8.12 -22.18 13.51
N ALA A 307 -7.82 -23.34 14.10
CA ALA A 307 -6.74 -24.20 13.68
C ALA A 307 -6.90 -24.65 12.21
N GLY A 308 -8.10 -25.11 11.82
CA GLY A 308 -8.39 -25.48 10.44
C GLY A 308 -8.30 -24.31 9.44
N LEU A 309 -8.69 -23.10 9.88
CA LEU A 309 -8.60 -21.90 9.04
C LEU A 309 -7.16 -21.39 8.93
N ILE A 310 -6.36 -21.47 9.98
CA ILE A 310 -4.93 -21.15 9.95
C ILE A 310 -4.23 -21.99 8.87
N GLU A 311 -4.49 -23.29 8.84
CA GLU A 311 -3.93 -24.19 7.83
C GLU A 311 -4.43 -23.87 6.42
N ARG A 312 -5.76 -23.78 6.23
CA ARG A 312 -6.40 -23.57 4.92
C ARG A 312 -6.02 -22.25 4.26
N TYR A 313 -5.94 -21.17 5.05
CA TYR A 313 -5.58 -19.83 4.56
C TYR A 313 -4.07 -19.57 4.63
N GLY A 314 -3.27 -20.52 5.06
CA GLY A 314 -1.82 -20.39 5.15
C GLY A 314 -1.42 -19.23 6.07
N ILE A 315 -2.10 -19.05 7.21
CA ILE A 315 -1.78 -18.02 8.19
C ILE A 315 -0.53 -18.48 8.95
N ARG A 316 0.54 -17.70 8.91
CA ARG A 316 1.75 -17.99 9.66
C ARG A 316 1.56 -17.62 11.13
N ALA A 317 1.07 -18.57 11.92
CA ALA A 317 0.80 -18.43 13.34
C ALA A 317 1.30 -19.67 14.10
N ARG A 318 1.70 -19.49 15.37
CA ARG A 318 2.18 -20.60 16.23
C ARG A 318 1.02 -21.45 16.74
N SER A 319 -0.11 -20.84 17.02
CA SER A 319 -1.32 -21.49 17.51
C SER A 319 -2.54 -20.59 17.39
N PRO A 320 -3.78 -21.11 17.48
CA PRO A 320 -5.00 -20.32 17.55
C PRO A 320 -5.07 -19.34 18.74
N GLN A 321 -4.29 -19.60 19.79
CA GLN A 321 -4.22 -18.76 21.00
C GLN A 321 -3.22 -17.61 20.87
N GLN A 322 -2.46 -17.52 19.79
CA GLN A 322 -1.57 -16.39 19.54
C GLN A 322 -2.37 -15.10 19.41
N LEU A 323 -1.88 -13.99 19.97
CA LEU A 323 -2.50 -12.68 19.85
C LEU A 323 -2.48 -12.21 18.38
N ALA A 324 -3.61 -11.75 17.89
CA ALA A 324 -3.75 -11.31 16.50
C ALA A 324 -2.88 -10.08 16.16
N GLY A 325 -2.64 -9.20 17.14
CA GLY A 325 -1.74 -8.05 16.99
C GLY A 325 -0.28 -8.42 16.73
N SER A 326 0.15 -9.64 17.06
CA SER A 326 1.52 -10.12 16.80
C SER A 326 1.72 -10.68 15.38
N LEU A 327 0.67 -10.78 14.58
CA LEU A 327 0.75 -11.22 13.18
C LEU A 327 1.28 -10.10 12.29
N SER A 328 2.01 -10.45 11.23
CA SER A 328 2.31 -9.51 10.15
C SER A 328 1.03 -9.05 9.43
N GLY A 329 1.06 -7.88 8.79
CA GLY A 329 -0.11 -7.33 8.08
C GLY A 329 -0.72 -8.30 7.07
N GLY A 330 0.08 -9.04 6.30
CA GLY A 330 -0.40 -10.06 5.38
C GLY A 330 -1.11 -11.23 6.09
N ASN A 331 -0.61 -11.65 7.26
CA ASN A 331 -1.28 -12.72 8.04
C ASN A 331 -2.54 -12.20 8.75
N GLN A 332 -2.58 -10.95 9.18
CA GLN A 332 -3.82 -10.31 9.65
C GLN A 332 -4.88 -10.27 8.55
N GLN A 333 -4.49 -9.91 7.33
CA GLN A 333 -5.40 -9.90 6.17
C GLN A 333 -5.92 -11.30 5.86
N LYS A 334 -5.06 -12.32 5.86
CA LYS A 334 -5.48 -13.72 5.70
C LYS A 334 -6.48 -14.16 6.78
N MET A 335 -6.30 -13.71 8.03
CA MET A 335 -7.22 -13.99 9.14
C MET A 335 -8.58 -13.30 8.94
N ILE A 336 -8.60 -12.04 8.48
CA ILE A 336 -9.85 -11.33 8.15
C ILE A 336 -10.59 -12.07 7.03
N LEU A 337 -9.90 -12.41 5.93
CA LEU A 337 -10.48 -13.18 4.83
C LEU A 337 -11.03 -14.52 5.29
N ALA A 338 -10.29 -15.26 6.13
CA ALA A 338 -10.74 -16.52 6.70
C ALA A 338 -12.04 -16.35 7.50
N ARG A 339 -12.11 -15.33 8.37
CA ARG A 339 -13.30 -15.02 9.17
C ARG A 339 -14.51 -14.67 8.32
N GLU A 340 -14.30 -13.83 7.32
CA GLU A 340 -15.40 -13.26 6.53
C GLU A 340 -15.88 -14.21 5.42
N LEU A 341 -14.99 -14.88 4.69
CA LEU A 341 -15.34 -15.67 3.50
C LEU A 341 -15.71 -17.12 3.81
N GLU A 342 -15.30 -17.69 4.96
CA GLU A 342 -15.66 -19.05 5.36
C GLU A 342 -17.17 -19.24 5.56
N ARG A 343 -17.88 -18.15 5.81
CA ARG A 343 -19.34 -18.17 5.99
C ARG A 343 -20.12 -18.31 4.68
N ASN A 344 -19.43 -18.38 3.54
CA ASN A 344 -20.03 -18.33 2.21
C ASN A 344 -21.03 -17.18 2.05
N PRO A 345 -20.58 -15.93 2.25
CA PRO A 345 -21.44 -14.76 2.21
C PRO A 345 -22.06 -14.58 0.83
N GLU A 346 -23.31 -14.06 0.79
CA GLU A 346 -23.95 -13.68 -0.47
C GLU A 346 -23.37 -12.39 -1.06
N ILE A 347 -22.89 -11.51 -0.17
CA ILE A 347 -22.35 -10.20 -0.49
C ILE A 347 -21.00 -10.04 0.21
N VAL A 348 -20.02 -9.55 -0.52
CA VAL A 348 -18.70 -9.16 0.00
C VAL A 348 -18.47 -7.68 -0.32
N VAL A 349 -18.17 -6.88 0.68
CA VAL A 349 -17.68 -5.51 0.53
C VAL A 349 -16.21 -5.51 0.91
N ALA A 350 -15.34 -5.33 -0.06
CA ALA A 350 -13.90 -5.29 0.11
C ALA A 350 -13.40 -3.87 -0.17
N ALA A 351 -12.94 -3.18 0.87
CA ALA A 351 -12.38 -1.84 0.77
C ALA A 351 -10.86 -1.92 0.90
N GLU A 352 -10.13 -1.46 -0.13
CA GLU A 352 -8.66 -1.48 -0.23
C GLU A 352 -8.04 -2.80 0.26
N PRO A 353 -8.52 -3.97 -0.22
CA PRO A 353 -8.23 -5.26 0.42
C PRO A 353 -6.76 -5.67 0.32
N THR A 354 -5.99 -5.05 -0.56
CA THR A 354 -4.56 -5.33 -0.78
C THR A 354 -3.65 -4.21 -0.30
N HIS A 355 -4.21 -3.14 0.29
CA HIS A 355 -3.42 -1.98 0.73
C HIS A 355 -2.30 -2.40 1.70
N GLY A 356 -1.05 -2.02 1.37
CA GLY A 356 0.14 -2.30 2.18
C GLY A 356 0.47 -3.78 2.32
N LEU A 357 0.07 -4.61 1.36
CA LEU A 357 0.45 -6.02 1.24
C LEU A 357 1.60 -6.20 0.25
N ASP A 358 2.36 -7.28 0.45
CA ASP A 358 3.33 -7.75 -0.53
C ASP A 358 2.63 -8.46 -1.72
N ILE A 359 3.39 -8.74 -2.77
CA ILE A 359 2.86 -9.36 -4.01
C ILE A 359 2.23 -10.73 -3.74
N GLU A 360 2.82 -11.55 -2.84
CA GLU A 360 2.29 -12.88 -2.51
C GLU A 360 0.95 -12.76 -1.79
N ALA A 361 0.86 -11.89 -0.78
CA ALA A 361 -0.38 -11.64 -0.04
C ALA A 361 -1.46 -11.01 -0.95
N THR A 362 -1.10 -10.09 -1.85
CA THR A 362 -2.00 -9.51 -2.85
C THR A 362 -2.60 -10.59 -3.76
N ARG A 363 -1.76 -11.46 -4.33
CA ARG A 363 -2.25 -12.59 -5.16
C ARG A 363 -3.18 -13.51 -4.40
N PHE A 364 -2.86 -13.78 -3.14
CA PHE A 364 -3.72 -14.59 -2.27
C PHE A 364 -5.09 -13.93 -2.07
N VAL A 365 -5.14 -12.63 -1.74
CA VAL A 365 -6.41 -11.87 -1.60
C VAL A 365 -7.22 -11.94 -2.89
N HIS A 366 -6.61 -11.65 -4.04
CA HIS A 366 -7.24 -11.72 -5.35
C HIS A 366 -7.85 -13.10 -5.63
N GLN A 367 -7.10 -14.17 -5.31
CA GLN A 367 -7.59 -15.52 -5.49
C GLN A 367 -8.80 -15.81 -4.59
N GLN A 368 -8.78 -15.38 -3.32
CA GLN A 368 -9.89 -15.59 -2.39
C GLN A 368 -11.16 -14.84 -2.83
N LEU A 369 -11.03 -13.61 -3.35
CA LEU A 369 -12.16 -12.85 -3.91
C LEU A 369 -12.74 -13.53 -5.15
N ARG A 370 -11.90 -13.96 -6.09
CA ARG A 370 -12.35 -14.73 -7.27
C ARG A 370 -13.06 -16.05 -6.88
N ASP A 371 -12.53 -16.75 -5.88
CA ASP A 371 -13.14 -18.01 -5.41
C ASP A 371 -14.47 -17.75 -4.71
N ALA A 372 -14.62 -16.65 -3.97
CA ALA A 372 -15.88 -16.22 -3.41
C ALA A 372 -16.92 -15.89 -4.51
N ALA A 373 -16.51 -15.15 -5.55
CA ALA A 373 -17.35 -14.87 -6.72
C ALA A 373 -17.78 -16.16 -7.43
N ARG A 374 -16.86 -17.11 -7.66
CA ARG A 374 -17.19 -18.43 -8.25
C ARG A 374 -18.20 -19.22 -7.42
N ARG A 375 -18.19 -19.06 -6.09
CA ARG A 375 -19.22 -19.64 -5.21
C ARG A 375 -20.55 -18.89 -5.23
N GLY A 376 -20.67 -17.81 -6.03
CA GLY A 376 -21.87 -17.03 -6.23
C GLY A 376 -22.00 -15.79 -5.34
N ALA A 377 -20.95 -15.37 -4.65
CA ALA A 377 -20.95 -14.11 -3.93
C ALA A 377 -20.97 -12.92 -4.90
N ALA A 378 -21.78 -11.90 -4.63
CA ALA A 378 -21.71 -10.59 -5.27
C ALA A 378 -20.60 -9.77 -4.57
N ILE A 379 -19.57 -9.34 -5.29
CA ILE A 379 -18.42 -8.66 -4.71
C ILE A 379 -18.39 -7.20 -5.12
N LEU A 380 -18.35 -6.33 -4.13
CA LEU A 380 -18.11 -4.91 -4.25
C LEU A 380 -16.67 -4.64 -3.83
N LEU A 381 -15.82 -4.36 -4.82
CA LEU A 381 -14.42 -4.01 -4.61
C LEU A 381 -14.28 -2.49 -4.66
N VAL A 382 -13.97 -1.85 -3.54
CA VAL A 382 -13.66 -0.42 -3.49
C VAL A 382 -12.16 -0.28 -3.37
N THR A 383 -11.53 0.29 -4.40
CA THR A 383 -10.07 0.40 -4.44
C THR A 383 -9.61 1.66 -5.17
N SER A 384 -8.50 2.22 -4.70
CA SER A 384 -7.75 3.28 -5.39
C SER A 384 -6.73 2.71 -6.38
N ASP A 385 -6.43 1.41 -6.29
CA ASP A 385 -5.51 0.71 -7.18
C ASP A 385 -6.23 0.30 -8.47
N LEU A 386 -5.87 0.99 -9.57
CA LEU A 386 -6.42 0.71 -10.90
C LEU A 386 -6.02 -0.66 -11.42
N ASP A 387 -4.80 -1.12 -11.13
CA ASP A 387 -4.32 -2.43 -11.57
C ASP A 387 -5.10 -3.55 -10.88
N GLU A 388 -5.41 -3.39 -9.59
CA GLU A 388 -6.30 -4.31 -8.85
C GLU A 388 -7.69 -4.36 -9.47
N ALA A 389 -8.29 -3.18 -9.72
CA ALA A 389 -9.61 -3.09 -10.32
C ALA A 389 -9.66 -3.76 -11.70
N PHE A 390 -8.69 -3.45 -12.57
CA PHE A 390 -8.61 -4.05 -13.92
C PHE A 390 -8.33 -5.56 -13.90
N ALA A 391 -7.57 -6.03 -12.90
CA ALA A 391 -7.28 -7.46 -12.77
C ALA A 391 -8.49 -8.27 -12.32
N LEU A 392 -9.36 -7.71 -11.48
CA LEU A 392 -10.42 -8.46 -10.81
C LEU A 392 -11.83 -8.21 -11.36
N ALA A 393 -12.14 -6.97 -11.77
CA ALA A 393 -13.52 -6.57 -11.98
C ALA A 393 -14.12 -7.01 -13.31
N ASP A 394 -15.38 -7.41 -13.27
CA ASP A 394 -16.23 -7.63 -14.44
C ASP A 394 -16.84 -6.31 -14.94
N ALA A 395 -17.06 -5.35 -14.03
CA ALA A 395 -17.49 -3.99 -14.34
C ALA A 395 -16.89 -2.99 -13.34
N ILE A 396 -16.79 -1.73 -13.77
CA ILE A 396 -16.15 -0.67 -13.01
C ILE A 396 -17.08 0.54 -12.95
N HIS A 397 -17.20 1.14 -11.78
CA HIS A 397 -17.73 2.49 -11.57
C HIS A 397 -16.63 3.41 -11.07
N VAL A 398 -16.66 4.67 -11.50
CA VAL A 398 -15.80 5.71 -10.95
C VAL A 398 -16.60 6.53 -9.95
N ILE A 399 -16.06 6.73 -8.74
CA ILE A 399 -16.66 7.62 -7.75
C ILE A 399 -15.94 8.97 -7.75
N TYR A 400 -16.71 10.04 -7.87
CA TYR A 400 -16.23 11.40 -7.77
C TYR A 400 -17.23 12.25 -6.97
N ARG A 401 -16.77 12.89 -5.89
CA ARG A 401 -17.59 13.70 -4.96
C ARG A 401 -18.89 12.99 -4.53
N GLY A 402 -18.79 11.73 -4.18
CA GLY A 402 -19.89 10.89 -3.71
C GLY A 402 -20.86 10.39 -4.81
N ARG A 403 -20.58 10.67 -6.07
CA ARG A 403 -21.42 10.24 -7.21
C ARG A 403 -20.70 9.14 -8.00
N LEU A 404 -21.42 8.07 -8.29
CA LEU A 404 -20.92 6.98 -9.14
C LEU A 404 -21.20 7.32 -10.62
N SER A 405 -20.21 7.04 -11.45
CA SER A 405 -20.37 7.06 -12.92
C SER A 405 -21.37 5.99 -13.38
N ASP A 406 -21.72 6.01 -14.65
CA ASP A 406 -22.33 4.86 -15.29
C ASP A 406 -21.42 3.63 -15.18
N ARG A 407 -22.02 2.46 -15.30
CA ARG A 407 -21.33 1.18 -15.32
C ARG A 407 -20.47 1.09 -16.59
N LEU A 408 -19.18 0.84 -16.40
CA LEU A 408 -18.20 0.72 -17.47
C LEU A 408 -17.68 -0.71 -17.55
N THR A 409 -17.41 -1.19 -18.75
CA THR A 409 -16.52 -2.34 -18.93
C THR A 409 -15.09 -1.95 -18.55
N PRO A 410 -14.23 -2.88 -18.17
CA PRO A 410 -12.81 -2.55 -17.89
C PRO A 410 -12.10 -1.89 -19.08
N ALA A 411 -12.45 -2.23 -20.32
CA ALA A 411 -11.89 -1.57 -21.50
C ALA A 411 -12.32 -0.09 -21.61
N GLU A 412 -13.61 0.20 -21.40
CA GLU A 412 -14.10 1.59 -21.37
C GLU A 412 -13.51 2.38 -20.20
N ALA A 413 -13.34 1.73 -19.04
CA ALA A 413 -12.73 2.35 -17.87
C ALA A 413 -11.25 2.69 -18.10
N ALA A 414 -10.49 1.86 -18.81
CA ALA A 414 -9.09 2.13 -19.14
C ALA A 414 -8.92 3.47 -19.89
N ASP A 415 -9.86 3.80 -20.80
CA ASP A 415 -9.82 5.04 -21.57
C ASP A 415 -10.39 6.24 -20.80
N ARG A 416 -11.34 6.04 -19.89
CA ARG A 416 -12.17 7.10 -19.30
C ARG A 416 -11.89 7.35 -17.81
N ALA A 417 -11.30 6.38 -17.08
CA ALA A 417 -11.17 6.47 -15.63
C ALA A 417 -10.43 7.75 -15.18
N ALA A 418 -9.30 8.07 -15.81
CA ALA A 418 -8.50 9.23 -15.43
C ALA A 418 -9.30 10.55 -15.54
N ARG A 419 -10.10 10.73 -16.59
CA ARG A 419 -10.98 11.91 -16.78
C ARG A 419 -12.09 11.94 -15.76
N LEU A 420 -12.78 10.82 -15.57
CA LEU A 420 -13.89 10.71 -14.60
C LEU A 420 -13.41 10.91 -13.16
N MET A 421 -12.22 10.41 -12.80
CA MET A 421 -11.61 10.62 -11.50
C MET A 421 -11.21 12.09 -11.26
N ALA A 422 -10.90 12.81 -12.33
CA ALA A 422 -10.66 14.27 -12.30
C ALA A 422 -11.94 15.11 -12.36
N GLY A 423 -13.13 14.47 -12.47
CA GLY A 423 -14.42 15.16 -12.57
C GLY A 423 -14.72 15.79 -13.93
N VAL A 424 -14.01 15.34 -14.97
CA VAL A 424 -14.25 15.76 -16.36
C VAL A 424 -15.07 14.65 -17.04
N ALA A 425 -16.34 14.95 -17.33
CA ALA A 425 -17.29 14.01 -17.98
C ALA A 425 -16.96 13.82 -19.48
#